data_16c1f4fc62e1b0f59b9c6125519ac5c4
#
_entry.id   16c1f4fc62e1b0f59b9c6125519ac5c4
#
_cell.length_a   1.000
_cell.length_b   1.000
_cell.length_c   1.000
_cell.angle_alpha   90.00
_cell.angle_beta   90.00
_cell.angle_gamma   90.00
#
_symmetry.space_group_name_H-M   'P 1'
#
loop_
_entity.id
_entity.type
_entity.pdbx_description
1 polymer ?
#
loop_
_entity_poly.entity_id
_entity_poly.type
_entity_poly.pdbx_seq_one_letter_code
_entity_poly.pdbx_strand_id
1 'polypeptide(L)'
;MDKQYKLISCILPKGVALGVEQRLKEDHGILSCNISSARGVGKITPLAYRGIAGQSEKEILAVEVEAERADEIFEFIYHTADINRPHGGIMYIHSLVRTSEFTLPDLPEEEKSPL
;
A
#
# COMPACT_ATOMS: atom_id res chain seq x y z
N MET A 1 1.33 -17.37 -19.96
CA MET A 1 1.12 -15.95 -20.07
C MET A 1 1.37 -15.28 -18.78
N ASP A 2 2.20 -14.34 -18.83
CA ASP A 2 2.58 -13.66 -17.60
C ASP A 2 1.56 -12.61 -17.27
N LYS A 3 1.10 -12.63 -16.06
CA LYS A 3 0.23 -11.58 -15.58
C LYS A 3 1.06 -10.35 -15.31
N GLN A 4 0.46 -9.23 -15.57
CA GLN A 4 1.10 -7.97 -15.25
C GLN A 4 0.53 -7.42 -13.99
N TYR A 5 1.37 -6.80 -13.22
CA TYR A 5 0.98 -6.26 -11.93
C TYR A 5 1.32 -4.79 -11.86
N LYS A 6 0.60 -4.10 -11.01
CA LYS A 6 0.89 -2.72 -10.69
C LYS A 6 0.98 -2.56 -9.19
N LEU A 7 1.67 -1.54 -8.79
CA LEU A 7 1.83 -1.25 -7.38
C LEU A 7 1.09 0.04 -7.06
N ILE A 8 0.21 -0.04 -6.08
CA ILE A 8 -0.46 1.14 -5.58
C ILE A 8 0.22 1.52 -4.29
N SER A 9 0.75 2.73 -4.25
CA SER A 9 1.42 3.23 -3.06
C SER A 9 0.60 4.34 -2.46
N CYS A 10 0.37 4.27 -1.18
CA CYS A 10 -0.43 5.25 -0.48
C CYS A 10 0.35 5.78 0.70
N ILE A 11 0.42 7.09 0.81
CA ILE A 11 1.00 7.73 1.97
C ILE A 11 -0.17 8.29 2.75
N LEU A 12 -0.42 7.72 3.92
CA LEU A 12 -1.65 7.96 4.65
C LEU A 12 -1.36 8.53 6.02
N PRO A 13 -2.32 9.21 6.61
CA PRO A 13 -2.17 9.62 8.00
C PRO A 13 -2.06 8.40 8.90
N LYS A 14 -1.44 8.60 10.03
CA LYS A 14 -1.25 7.54 10.98
C LYS A 14 -2.59 6.95 11.40
N GLY A 15 -2.66 5.64 11.44
CA GLY A 15 -3.84 4.95 11.90
C GLY A 15 -4.83 4.57 10.82
N VAL A 16 -4.57 4.97 9.57
CA VAL A 16 -5.53 4.73 8.50
C VAL A 16 -5.25 3.42 7.77
N ALA A 17 -3.99 3.05 7.66
CA ALA A 17 -3.62 1.97 6.74
C ALA A 17 -4.20 0.62 7.14
N LEU A 18 -4.25 0.33 8.43
CA LEU A 18 -4.70 -0.99 8.85
C LEU A 18 -6.15 -1.23 8.47
N GLY A 19 -6.98 -0.23 8.66
CA GLY A 19 -8.38 -0.37 8.28
C GLY A 19 -8.56 -0.58 6.79
N VAL A 20 -7.75 0.12 5.99
CA VAL A 20 -7.80 -0.05 4.55
C VAL A 20 -7.36 -1.46 4.17
N GLU A 21 -6.29 -1.94 4.81
CA GLU A 21 -5.82 -3.27 4.52
C GLU A 21 -6.88 -4.32 4.82
N GLN A 22 -7.57 -4.15 5.94
CA GLN A 22 -8.61 -5.09 6.30
C GLN A 22 -9.75 -5.09 5.29
N ARG A 23 -10.13 -3.92 4.82
CA ARG A 23 -11.19 -3.83 3.85
C ARG A 23 -10.76 -4.40 2.49
N LEU A 24 -9.51 -4.21 2.13
CA LEU A 24 -9.01 -4.81 0.90
C LEU A 24 -9.09 -6.33 0.96
N LYS A 25 -8.77 -6.88 2.12
CA LYS A 25 -8.84 -8.31 2.27
C LYS A 25 -10.27 -8.80 2.26
N GLU A 26 -11.14 -8.13 2.98
CA GLU A 26 -12.51 -8.61 3.13
C GLU A 26 -13.34 -8.41 1.89
N ASP A 27 -13.18 -7.25 1.23
CA ASP A 27 -14.06 -6.90 0.14
C ASP A 27 -13.50 -7.31 -1.20
N HIS A 28 -12.19 -7.44 -1.31
CA HIS A 28 -11.56 -7.70 -2.61
C HIS A 28 -10.62 -8.87 -2.60
N GLY A 29 -10.43 -9.51 -1.47
CA GLY A 29 -9.55 -10.67 -1.39
C GLY A 29 -8.10 -10.38 -1.62
N ILE A 30 -7.67 -9.16 -1.38
CA ILE A 30 -6.30 -8.76 -1.66
C ILE A 30 -5.46 -8.95 -0.41
N LEU A 31 -4.42 -9.74 -0.54
CA LEU A 31 -3.54 -10.04 0.58
C LEU A 31 -2.14 -9.48 0.39
N SER A 32 -1.83 -8.96 -0.79
CA SER A 32 -0.48 -8.50 -1.09
C SER A 32 -0.32 -7.06 -0.68
N CYS A 33 -0.41 -6.82 0.61
CA CYS A 33 -0.30 -5.48 1.17
C CYS A 33 0.85 -5.41 2.13
N ASN A 34 1.47 -4.26 2.17
CA ASN A 34 2.56 -4.02 3.11
C ASN A 34 2.36 -2.65 3.73
N ILE A 35 2.44 -2.58 5.04
CA ILE A 35 2.29 -1.32 5.75
C ILE A 35 3.60 -1.01 6.44
N SER A 36 4.09 0.19 6.24
CA SER A 36 5.27 0.64 6.96
C SER A 36 5.03 2.04 7.46
N SER A 37 5.83 2.45 8.43
CA SER A 37 5.70 3.77 9.01
C SER A 37 6.80 4.66 8.48
N ALA A 38 6.47 5.93 8.33
CA ALA A 38 7.46 6.89 7.90
C ALA A 38 7.22 8.17 8.67
N ARG A 39 8.31 8.85 8.99
CA ARG A 39 8.21 10.12 9.61
C ARG A 39 8.36 11.18 8.57
N GLY A 40 7.41 12.07 8.53
CA GLY A 40 7.46 13.10 7.52
C GLY A 40 8.38 14.18 7.93
N VAL A 41 9.66 13.87 7.94
CA VAL A 41 10.60 14.85 8.27
C VAL A 41 11.44 15.10 7.10
N GLY A 42 11.68 16.05 6.72
CA GLY A 42 12.67 16.16 5.82
C GLY A 42 12.38 17.02 4.67
N LYS A 43 13.16 16.81 3.70
CA LYS A 43 13.24 17.73 2.61
C LYS A 43 12.01 17.71 1.76
N ILE A 44 11.29 16.62 1.82
CA ILE A 44 10.12 16.50 0.98
C ILE A 44 8.94 17.20 1.59
N THR A 45 9.00 17.44 2.90
CA THR A 45 7.87 18.06 3.57
C THR A 45 7.88 19.54 3.25
N PRO A 46 6.81 20.08 2.70
CA PRO A 46 6.76 21.52 2.46
C PRO A 46 6.95 22.30 3.75
N LEU A 47 7.54 23.46 3.61
CA LEU A 47 7.81 24.28 4.78
C LEU A 47 6.57 24.58 5.58
N ALA A 48 5.46 24.79 4.87
CA ALA A 48 4.21 25.07 5.56
C ALA A 48 3.79 23.93 6.44
N TYR A 49 4.04 22.74 5.99
CA TYR A 49 3.69 21.58 6.80
C TYR A 49 4.62 21.41 7.96
N ARG A 50 5.88 21.72 7.76
CA ARG A 50 6.82 21.56 8.82
C ARG A 50 6.48 22.45 10.00
N GLY A 51 6.03 23.64 9.70
CA GLY A 51 5.68 24.55 10.78
C GLY A 51 4.47 24.12 11.53
N ILE A 52 3.56 23.44 10.87
CA ILE A 52 2.32 23.08 11.51
C ILE A 52 2.41 21.74 12.17
N ALA A 53 2.90 20.77 11.45
CA ALA A 53 2.78 19.40 11.91
C ALA A 53 4.01 18.93 12.63
N GLY A 54 5.05 19.66 12.58
CA GLY A 54 6.27 19.19 13.18
C GLY A 54 6.67 17.91 12.49
N GLN A 55 6.58 16.83 13.19
CA GLN A 55 6.95 15.56 12.64
C GLN A 55 5.76 14.69 12.65
N SER A 56 4.96 14.77 11.66
CA SER A 56 3.81 13.90 11.65
C SER A 56 4.24 12.57 11.09
N GLU A 57 3.82 11.55 11.77
CA GLU A 57 4.04 10.20 11.30
C GLU A 57 3.07 9.88 10.22
N LYS A 58 3.54 9.18 9.23
CA LYS A 58 2.72 8.72 8.12
C LYS A 58 2.82 7.24 8.03
N GLU A 59 1.85 6.65 7.38
CA GLU A 59 1.88 5.24 7.08
C GLU A 59 1.94 5.07 5.58
N ILE A 60 2.73 4.12 5.14
CA ILE A 60 2.83 3.82 3.73
C ILE A 60 2.19 2.47 3.51
N LEU A 61 1.16 2.46 2.71
CA LEU A 61 0.49 1.22 2.35
C LEU A 61 0.84 0.93 0.91
N ALA A 62 1.43 -0.21 0.67
CA ALA A 62 1.80 -0.65 -0.66
C ALA A 62 0.97 -1.88 -1.01
N VAL A 63 0.33 -1.86 -2.15
CA VAL A 63 -0.58 -2.92 -2.54
C VAL A 63 -0.21 -3.36 -3.95
N GLU A 64 0.09 -4.62 -4.13
CA GLU A 64 0.37 -5.16 -5.44
C GLU A 64 -0.89 -5.78 -5.99
N VAL A 65 -1.29 -5.36 -7.18
CA VAL A 65 -2.55 -5.83 -7.76
C VAL A 65 -2.32 -6.21 -9.20
N GLU A 66 -3.15 -7.09 -9.70
CA GLU A 66 -3.13 -7.39 -11.12
C GLU A 66 -3.49 -6.14 -11.88
N ALA A 67 -2.82 -5.94 -13.00
CA ALA A 67 -2.97 -4.70 -13.74
C ALA A 67 -4.41 -4.42 -14.12
N GLU A 68 -5.15 -5.47 -14.43
CA GLU A 68 -6.53 -5.27 -14.87
C GLU A 68 -7.45 -4.89 -13.73
N ARG A 69 -7.01 -5.07 -12.50
CA ARG A 69 -7.81 -4.65 -11.35
C ARG A 69 -7.31 -3.34 -10.74
N ALA A 70 -6.25 -2.77 -11.30
CA ALA A 70 -5.58 -1.66 -10.64
C ALA A 70 -6.48 -0.45 -10.47
N ASP A 71 -7.24 -0.09 -11.50
CA ASP A 71 -8.09 1.09 -11.38
C ASP A 71 -9.21 0.88 -10.38
N GLU A 72 -9.77 -0.30 -10.38
CA GLU A 72 -10.83 -0.63 -9.44
C GLU A 72 -10.32 -0.54 -8.01
N ILE A 73 -9.16 -1.11 -7.75
CA ILE A 73 -8.63 -1.12 -6.40
C ILE A 73 -8.14 0.26 -5.99
N PHE A 74 -7.59 1.01 -6.94
CA PHE A 74 -7.17 2.37 -6.64
C PHE A 74 -8.37 3.20 -6.18
N GLU A 75 -9.48 3.11 -6.89
CA GLU A 75 -10.67 3.85 -6.49
C GLU A 75 -11.20 3.38 -5.15
N PHE A 76 -11.17 2.08 -4.93
CA PHE A 76 -11.63 1.56 -3.66
C PHE A 76 -10.83 2.14 -2.50
N ILE A 77 -9.51 2.18 -2.64
CA ILE A 77 -8.68 2.73 -1.59
C ILE A 77 -8.91 4.22 -1.44
N TYR A 78 -9.06 4.91 -2.56
CA TYR A 78 -9.26 6.35 -2.52
C TYR A 78 -10.47 6.70 -1.65
N HIS A 79 -11.53 5.96 -1.79
CA HIS A 79 -12.74 6.24 -1.02
C HIS A 79 -12.65 5.67 0.39
N THR A 80 -12.10 4.48 0.54
CA THR A 80 -12.03 3.85 1.85
C THR A 80 -11.12 4.62 2.79
N ALA A 81 -10.02 5.14 2.29
CA ALA A 81 -9.09 5.89 3.11
C ALA A 81 -9.46 7.36 3.20
N ASP A 82 -10.49 7.78 2.47
CA ASP A 82 -10.94 9.16 2.50
C ASP A 82 -9.83 10.10 2.10
N ILE A 83 -9.18 9.78 0.99
CA ILE A 83 -8.04 10.56 0.52
C ILE A 83 -8.44 11.99 0.19
N ASN A 84 -9.67 12.19 -0.21
CA ASN A 84 -10.13 13.48 -0.70
C ASN A 84 -10.35 14.51 0.41
N ARG A 85 -10.06 14.17 1.65
CA ARG A 85 -10.20 15.14 2.72
C ARG A 85 -8.87 15.88 2.88
N PRO A 86 -8.88 17.05 3.52
CA PRO A 86 -7.62 17.75 3.77
C PRO A 86 -6.68 16.85 4.54
N HIS A 87 -5.45 16.81 4.11
CA HIS A 87 -4.41 15.97 4.72
C HIS A 87 -4.77 14.49 4.69
N GLY A 88 -5.58 14.09 3.70
CA GLY A 88 -6.02 12.70 3.61
C GLY A 88 -4.99 11.75 3.07
N GLY A 89 -3.97 12.27 2.41
CA GLY A 89 -2.92 11.40 1.90
C GLY A 89 -2.71 11.56 0.42
N ILE A 90 -1.83 10.73 -0.10
CA ILE A 90 -1.45 10.75 -1.51
C ILE A 90 -1.41 9.31 -1.98
N MET A 91 -1.80 9.09 -3.21
CA MET A 91 -1.76 7.76 -3.80
C MET A 91 -1.12 7.80 -5.16
N TYR A 92 -0.43 6.72 -5.49
CA TYR A 92 0.20 6.55 -6.81
C TYR A 92 -0.07 5.16 -7.33
N ILE A 93 -0.10 5.02 -8.65
CA ILE A 93 -0.06 3.73 -9.29
C ILE A 93 1.22 3.67 -10.12
N HIS A 94 1.97 2.61 -9.94
CA HIS A 94 3.18 2.37 -10.71
C HIS A 94 3.03 1.13 -11.55
N SER A 95 3.46 1.21 -12.80
CA SER A 95 3.58 0.00 -13.60
C SER A 95 4.86 -0.69 -13.19
N LEU A 96 4.78 -1.98 -13.03
CA LEU A 96 5.95 -2.75 -12.65
C LEU A 96 6.54 -3.37 -13.89
N VAL A 97 7.75 -2.93 -14.21
CA VAL A 97 8.41 -3.43 -15.39
C VAL A 97 8.89 -4.85 -15.15
N ARG A 98 9.33 -5.12 -13.93
CA ARG A 98 9.82 -6.43 -13.60
C ARG A 98 9.52 -6.70 -12.15
N THR A 99 8.95 -7.84 -11.86
CA THR A 99 8.73 -8.23 -10.48
C THR A 99 9.45 -9.54 -10.27
N SER A 100 10.04 -9.69 -9.13
CA SER A 100 10.47 -11.00 -8.73
C SER A 100 9.24 -11.60 -8.11
N GLU A 101 8.60 -12.39 -8.88
CA GLU A 101 7.40 -13.02 -8.43
C GLU A 101 7.72 -13.84 -7.24
N PHE A 102 7.10 -13.53 -6.17
CA PHE A 102 7.38 -14.27 -4.98
C PHE A 102 6.36 -15.38 -4.89
N THR A 103 6.59 -16.41 -5.61
CA THR A 103 5.84 -17.62 -5.38
C THR A 103 6.67 -18.42 -4.42
N LEU A 104 6.04 -18.87 -3.38
CA LEU A 104 6.74 -19.79 -2.51
C LEU A 104 7.17 -20.97 -3.32
N PRO A 105 8.42 -21.32 -3.31
CA PRO A 105 8.83 -22.49 -4.05
C PRO A 105 8.16 -23.71 -3.45
N ASP A 106 8.09 -24.74 -4.26
CA ASP A 106 7.60 -26.02 -3.77
C ASP A 106 8.62 -26.59 -2.83
N LEU A 107 8.41 -26.38 -1.56
CA LEU A 107 9.34 -26.89 -0.58
C LEU A 107 9.03 -28.32 -0.28
N PRO A 108 10.04 -29.09 0.10
CA PRO A 108 9.79 -30.43 0.54
C PRO A 108 8.87 -30.41 1.75
N GLU A 109 8.20 -31.50 1.94
CA GLU A 109 7.19 -31.58 2.98
C GLU A 109 7.77 -31.30 4.34
N GLU A 110 8.96 -31.77 4.59
CA GLU A 110 9.53 -31.56 5.88
C GLU A 110 9.88 -30.10 6.12
N GLU A 111 10.13 -29.35 5.09
CA GLU A 111 10.41 -27.94 5.29
C GLU A 111 9.15 -27.14 5.49
N LYS A 112 8.06 -27.60 4.91
CA LYS A 112 6.82 -26.93 5.13
C LYS A 112 6.25 -27.26 6.49
N SER A 113 6.66 -28.33 7.04
CA SER A 113 6.13 -28.77 8.27
C SER A 113 6.59 -27.85 9.36
N PRO A 114 5.69 -27.29 10.11
CA PRO A 114 6.12 -26.41 11.18
C PRO A 114 6.70 -27.24 12.22
N LEU A 115 7.31 -27.62 12.58
CA LEU A 115 7.85 -28.41 13.59
C LEU A 115 7.42 -28.12 14.99
#